data_1be7ba0efe77321e407c52b7e70eb0d2
#
_entry.id   1be7ba0efe77321e407c52b7e70eb0d2
#
_cell.length_a   1.000
_cell.length_b   1.000
_cell.length_c   1.000
_cell.angle_alpha   90.00
_cell.angle_beta   90.00
_cell.angle_gamma   90.00
#
_symmetry.space_group_name_H-M   'P 1'
#
loop_
_entity.id
_entity.type
_entity.pdbx_description
1 polymer ?
#
loop_
_entity_poly.entity_id
_entity_poly.type
_entity_poly.pdbx_seq_one_letter_code
_entity_poly.pdbx_strand_id
1 'polypeptide(L)'
;MKKAINGFTLLEVLVALAVASIGLAGVIKVAGGNAYNAQHLQNKTIAQWVALNRLSELRVTKQFPTIGSTKGDSDMAGRKWYWQQESKAPSLPIPNIKQSLRVIEINVYADEARKTGSLTTVTSYLAQQQ
;
A
#
# COMPACT_ATOMS: atom_id res chain seq x y z
N MET A 1 34.88 1.13 62.20
CA MET A 1 34.89 1.97 60.97
C MET A 1 33.43 2.21 60.55
N LYS A 2 32.94 3.44 60.65
CA LYS A 2 31.60 3.78 60.15
C LYS A 2 31.67 3.94 58.63
N LYS A 3 30.98 3.07 57.88
CA LYS A 3 30.83 3.22 56.42
C LYS A 3 29.99 4.46 56.17
N ALA A 4 30.54 5.46 55.51
CA ALA A 4 29.78 6.64 55.06
C ALA A 4 28.79 6.15 54.01
N ILE A 5 27.50 6.30 54.24
CA ILE A 5 26.47 6.06 53.30
C ILE A 5 26.34 7.36 52.48
N ASN A 6 26.91 7.40 51.29
CA ASN A 6 26.74 8.50 50.37
C ASN A 6 25.32 8.40 49.77
N GLY A 7 24.49 9.34 50.13
CA GLY A 7 23.17 9.49 49.50
C GLY A 7 23.28 10.17 48.12
N PHE A 8 22.34 9.89 47.20
CA PHE A 8 22.28 10.58 45.92
C PHE A 8 22.03 12.08 46.08
N THR A 9 22.73 12.87 45.29
CA THR A 9 22.53 14.32 45.25
C THR A 9 21.31 14.66 44.37
N LEU A 10 20.64 15.76 44.65
CA LEU A 10 19.50 16.26 43.85
C LEU A 10 19.93 16.45 42.39
N LEU A 11 21.15 16.95 42.17
CA LEU A 11 21.70 17.16 40.82
C LEU A 11 21.85 15.85 40.04
N GLU A 12 22.28 14.77 40.70
CA GLU A 12 22.48 13.48 40.09
C GLU A 12 21.13 12.86 39.64
N VAL A 13 20.09 13.03 40.44
CA VAL A 13 18.72 12.62 40.05
C VAL A 13 18.22 13.45 38.89
N LEU A 14 18.46 14.76 38.84
CA LEU A 14 18.05 15.60 37.72
C LEU A 14 18.76 15.22 36.42
N VAL A 15 20.06 14.95 36.46
CA VAL A 15 20.81 14.49 35.29
C VAL A 15 20.34 13.14 34.83
N ALA A 16 20.08 12.20 35.75
CA ALA A 16 19.54 10.88 35.39
C ALA A 16 18.18 10.97 34.73
N LEU A 17 17.27 11.81 35.22
CA LEU A 17 15.96 12.04 34.62
C LEU A 17 16.07 12.71 33.24
N ALA A 18 16.99 13.67 33.06
CA ALA A 18 17.23 14.29 31.76
C ALA A 18 17.69 13.26 30.71
N VAL A 19 18.68 12.44 31.06
CA VAL A 19 19.18 11.38 30.18
C VAL A 19 18.07 10.34 29.85
N ALA A 20 17.33 9.91 30.88
CA ALA A 20 16.21 8.98 30.69
C ALA A 20 15.12 9.55 29.76
N SER A 21 14.81 10.85 29.91
CA SER A 21 13.81 11.52 29.06
C SER A 21 14.25 11.59 27.59
N ILE A 22 15.51 11.86 27.31
CA ILE A 22 16.05 11.87 25.94
C ILE A 22 16.02 10.46 25.36
N GLY A 23 16.41 9.45 26.12
CA GLY A 23 16.36 8.05 25.69
C GLY A 23 14.93 7.59 25.36
N LEU A 24 13.97 7.93 26.21
CA LEU A 24 12.56 7.59 26.01
C LEU A 24 11.97 8.26 24.77
N ALA A 25 12.31 9.54 24.55
CA ALA A 25 11.88 10.26 23.34
C ALA A 25 12.37 9.57 22.06
N GLY A 26 13.61 9.06 22.05
CA GLY A 26 14.16 8.28 20.94
C GLY A 26 13.38 7.00 20.68
N VAL A 27 13.05 6.23 21.70
CA VAL A 27 12.28 4.99 21.60
C VAL A 27 10.87 5.24 21.04
N ILE A 28 10.18 6.27 21.54
CA ILE A 28 8.84 6.65 21.07
C ILE A 28 8.87 7.01 19.58
N LYS A 29 9.88 7.76 19.14
CA LYS A 29 10.02 8.14 17.72
C LYS A 29 10.19 6.92 16.81
N VAL A 30 11.04 5.97 17.22
CA VAL A 30 11.27 4.73 16.45
C VAL A 30 10.00 3.86 16.40
N ALA A 31 9.33 3.69 17.54
CA ALA A 31 8.09 2.93 17.61
C ALA A 31 6.99 3.52 16.73
N GLY A 32 6.83 4.84 16.73
CA GLY A 32 5.85 5.54 15.90
C GLY A 32 6.14 5.37 14.40
N GLY A 33 7.41 5.45 13.99
CA GLY A 33 7.83 5.21 12.61
C GLY A 33 7.54 3.79 12.13
N ASN A 34 7.77 2.80 12.98
CA ASN A 34 7.50 1.40 12.67
C ASN A 34 5.99 1.14 12.49
N ALA A 35 5.15 1.71 13.34
CA ALA A 35 3.70 1.58 13.23
C ALA A 35 3.17 2.20 11.92
N TYR A 36 3.66 3.37 11.54
CA TYR A 36 3.31 4.02 10.28
C TYR A 36 3.71 3.16 9.06
N ASN A 37 4.93 2.64 9.06
CA ASN A 37 5.42 1.77 7.98
C ASN A 37 4.60 0.48 7.86
N ALA A 38 4.26 -0.14 8.99
CA ALA A 38 3.42 -1.34 9.02
C ALA A 38 2.04 -1.08 8.42
N GLN A 39 1.39 0.05 8.77
CA GLN A 39 0.11 0.43 8.20
C GLN A 39 0.19 0.71 6.69
N HIS A 40 1.27 1.37 6.25
CA HIS A 40 1.48 1.63 4.82
C HIS A 40 1.64 0.33 4.02
N LEU A 41 2.41 -0.63 4.52
CA LEU A 41 2.58 -1.95 3.92
C LEU A 41 1.27 -2.74 3.90
N GLN A 42 0.50 -2.71 4.98
CA GLN A 42 -0.83 -3.32 5.05
C GLN A 42 -1.75 -2.75 3.98
N ASN A 43 -1.82 -1.43 3.86
CA ASN A 43 -2.63 -0.76 2.84
C ASN A 43 -2.22 -1.17 1.42
N LYS A 44 -0.93 -1.24 1.13
CA LYS A 44 -0.42 -1.73 -0.16
C LYS A 44 -0.83 -3.17 -0.45
N THR A 45 -0.73 -4.05 0.53
CA THR A 45 -1.11 -5.46 0.39
C THR A 45 -2.59 -5.61 0.08
N ILE A 46 -3.46 -4.89 0.81
CA ILE A 46 -4.90 -4.94 0.57
C ILE A 46 -5.23 -4.35 -0.81
N ALA A 47 -4.62 -3.22 -1.17
CA ALA A 47 -4.79 -2.62 -2.49
C ALA A 47 -4.39 -3.58 -3.62
N GLN A 48 -3.33 -4.36 -3.43
CA GLN A 48 -2.92 -5.38 -4.39
C GLN A 48 -3.97 -6.49 -4.52
N TRP A 49 -4.56 -6.94 -3.41
CA TRP A 49 -5.66 -7.91 -3.45
C TRP A 49 -6.89 -7.37 -4.19
N VAL A 50 -7.24 -6.10 -3.98
CA VAL A 50 -8.31 -5.44 -4.74
C VAL A 50 -8.03 -5.48 -6.24
N ALA A 51 -6.81 -5.14 -6.67
CA ALA A 51 -6.41 -5.18 -8.07
C ALA A 51 -6.46 -6.61 -8.66
N LEU A 52 -5.96 -7.59 -7.92
CA LEU A 52 -5.96 -9.00 -8.33
C LEU A 52 -7.38 -9.56 -8.41
N ASN A 53 -8.26 -9.21 -7.48
CA ASN A 53 -9.66 -9.61 -7.51
C ASN A 53 -10.36 -9.04 -8.74
N ARG A 54 -10.14 -7.77 -9.06
CA ARG A 54 -10.69 -7.17 -10.28
C ARG A 54 -10.18 -7.87 -11.54
N LEU A 55 -8.91 -8.21 -11.60
CA LEU A 55 -8.34 -8.94 -12.72
C LEU A 55 -8.93 -10.36 -12.83
N SER A 56 -9.12 -11.04 -11.70
CA SER A 56 -9.74 -12.36 -11.64
C SER A 56 -11.21 -12.33 -12.10
N GLU A 57 -11.96 -11.29 -11.71
CA GLU A 57 -13.31 -11.06 -12.16
C GLU A 57 -13.40 -10.99 -13.70
N LEU A 58 -12.52 -10.20 -14.33
CA LEU A 58 -12.44 -10.11 -15.79
C LEU A 58 -12.20 -11.47 -16.45
N ARG A 59 -11.35 -12.31 -15.84
CA ARG A 59 -11.04 -13.64 -16.36
C ARG A 59 -12.19 -14.63 -16.18
N VAL A 60 -12.78 -14.66 -15.01
CA VAL A 60 -13.87 -15.59 -14.69
C VAL A 60 -15.14 -15.25 -15.48
N THR A 61 -15.45 -13.97 -15.61
CA THR A 61 -16.62 -13.51 -16.38
C THR A 61 -16.37 -13.50 -17.89
N LYS A 62 -15.17 -13.89 -18.34
CA LYS A 62 -14.75 -13.85 -19.75
C LYS A 62 -14.94 -12.48 -20.41
N GLN A 63 -14.89 -11.42 -19.63
CA GLN A 63 -15.01 -10.06 -20.14
C GLN A 63 -13.74 -9.67 -20.89
N PHE A 64 -13.89 -9.22 -22.12
CA PHE A 64 -12.81 -8.66 -22.92
C PHE A 64 -13.03 -7.16 -23.04
N PRO A 65 -12.36 -6.33 -22.18
CA PRO A 65 -12.63 -4.91 -22.12
C PRO A 65 -12.28 -4.19 -23.42
N THR A 66 -13.10 -3.22 -23.79
CA THR A 66 -12.76 -2.28 -24.86
C THR A 66 -11.57 -1.41 -24.44
N ILE A 67 -10.82 -0.92 -25.42
CA ILE A 67 -9.73 0.03 -25.15
C ILE A 67 -10.31 1.29 -24.49
N GLY A 68 -9.72 1.71 -23.39
CA GLY A 68 -10.18 2.86 -22.62
C GLY A 68 -9.94 2.69 -21.11
N SER A 69 -10.52 3.61 -20.35
CA SER A 69 -10.42 3.63 -18.89
C SER A 69 -11.78 3.41 -18.24
N THR A 70 -11.82 2.55 -17.24
CA THR A 70 -12.98 2.28 -16.40
C THR A 70 -12.60 2.51 -14.94
N LYS A 71 -13.51 3.11 -14.16
CA LYS A 71 -13.31 3.40 -12.74
C LYS A 71 -14.38 2.70 -11.92
N GLY A 72 -14.01 2.32 -10.71
CA GLY A 72 -14.93 1.71 -9.77
C GLY A 72 -14.38 1.71 -8.36
N ASP A 73 -15.07 1.02 -7.49
CA ASP A 73 -14.70 0.82 -6.11
C ASP A 73 -14.93 -0.63 -5.67
N SER A 74 -14.33 -1.00 -4.56
CA SER A 74 -14.49 -2.31 -3.94
C SER A 74 -14.32 -2.21 -2.44
N ASP A 75 -15.14 -2.92 -1.69
CA ASP A 75 -15.04 -3.03 -0.24
C ASP A 75 -14.12 -4.17 0.14
N MET A 76 -13.07 -3.89 0.92
CA MET A 76 -12.13 -4.89 1.41
C MET A 76 -11.50 -4.47 2.73
N ALA A 77 -11.36 -5.39 3.68
CA ALA A 77 -10.81 -5.14 5.01
C ALA A 77 -11.51 -3.98 5.76
N GLY A 78 -12.84 -3.90 5.67
CA GLY A 78 -13.68 -2.94 6.40
C GLY A 78 -13.63 -1.51 5.85
N ARG A 79 -13.06 -1.28 4.68
CA ARG A 79 -13.04 0.03 4.03
C ARG A 79 -13.21 -0.06 2.53
N LYS A 80 -13.56 1.08 1.92
CA LYS A 80 -13.70 1.23 0.49
C LYS A 80 -12.38 1.58 -0.17
N TRP A 81 -12.10 0.92 -1.30
CA TRP A 81 -10.93 1.12 -2.14
C TRP A 81 -11.39 1.52 -3.52
N TYR A 82 -10.69 2.45 -4.16
CA TYR A 82 -11.04 2.97 -5.48
C TYR A 82 -10.03 2.50 -6.50
N TRP A 83 -10.50 1.93 -7.60
CA TRP A 83 -9.63 1.45 -8.65
C TRP A 83 -9.92 2.15 -9.98
N GLN A 84 -8.90 2.20 -10.80
CA GLN A 84 -8.98 2.64 -12.19
C GLN A 84 -8.31 1.57 -13.04
N GLN A 85 -9.06 1.02 -13.99
CA GLN A 85 -8.62 0.04 -14.95
C GLN A 85 -8.38 0.74 -16.29
N GLU A 86 -7.20 0.59 -16.85
CA GLU A 86 -6.88 1.00 -18.21
C GLU A 86 -6.68 -0.22 -19.09
N SER A 87 -7.36 -0.25 -20.22
CA SER A 87 -7.28 -1.31 -21.21
C SER A 87 -6.61 -0.75 -22.46
N LYS A 88 -5.47 -1.31 -22.84
CA LYS A 88 -4.65 -0.84 -23.97
C LYS A 88 -4.40 -1.97 -24.97
N ALA A 89 -4.20 -1.62 -26.23
CA ALA A 89 -3.67 -2.57 -27.20
C ALA A 89 -2.21 -2.91 -26.85
N PRO A 90 -1.76 -4.16 -27.04
CA PRO A 90 -0.37 -4.51 -26.81
C PRO A 90 0.55 -3.80 -27.82
N SER A 91 1.71 -3.37 -27.35
CA SER A 91 2.74 -2.74 -28.19
C SER A 91 3.56 -3.75 -29.01
N LEU A 92 3.16 -5.03 -29.05
CA LEU A 92 3.87 -6.07 -29.74
C LEU A 92 3.73 -5.93 -31.28
N PRO A 93 4.80 -6.07 -32.06
CA PRO A 93 4.77 -5.94 -33.52
C PRO A 93 4.26 -7.22 -34.23
N ILE A 94 3.35 -7.97 -33.59
CA ILE A 94 2.83 -9.23 -34.14
C ILE A 94 1.47 -8.95 -34.77
N PRO A 95 1.32 -9.11 -36.10
CA PRO A 95 0.02 -8.98 -36.77
C PRO A 95 -0.96 -10.02 -36.21
N ASN A 96 -2.23 -9.69 -36.12
CA ASN A 96 -3.35 -10.51 -35.63
C ASN A 96 -3.46 -10.75 -34.11
N ILE A 97 -2.43 -10.50 -33.30
CA ILE A 97 -2.54 -10.63 -31.83
C ILE A 97 -3.18 -9.39 -31.19
N LYS A 98 -3.02 -8.22 -31.81
CA LYS A 98 -3.55 -6.95 -31.26
C LYS A 98 -5.06 -6.95 -31.03
N GLN A 99 -5.81 -7.72 -31.78
CA GLN A 99 -7.28 -7.81 -31.65
C GLN A 99 -7.70 -8.78 -30.55
N SER A 100 -6.89 -9.82 -30.30
CA SER A 100 -7.20 -10.89 -29.35
C SER A 100 -6.51 -10.73 -27.99
N LEU A 101 -5.71 -9.69 -27.80
CA LEU A 101 -4.95 -9.43 -26.57
C LEU A 101 -5.19 -8.00 -26.08
N ARG A 102 -5.30 -7.83 -24.77
CA ARG A 102 -5.35 -6.55 -24.08
C ARG A 102 -4.29 -6.50 -22.99
N VAL A 103 -3.68 -5.34 -22.85
CA VAL A 103 -2.91 -4.99 -21.66
C VAL A 103 -3.86 -4.33 -20.68
N ILE A 104 -4.04 -4.92 -19.52
CA ILE A 104 -4.88 -4.41 -18.45
C ILE A 104 -3.99 -3.88 -17.36
N GLU A 105 -4.11 -2.61 -17.05
CA GLU A 105 -3.43 -1.94 -15.96
C GLU A 105 -4.46 -1.50 -14.92
N ILE A 106 -4.32 -1.94 -13.69
CA ILE A 106 -5.24 -1.62 -12.60
C ILE A 106 -4.46 -0.85 -11.54
N ASN A 107 -4.85 0.39 -11.33
CA ASN A 107 -4.34 1.29 -10.31
C ASN A 107 -5.34 1.35 -9.16
N VAL A 108 -4.89 1.18 -7.91
CA VAL A 108 -5.74 1.23 -6.73
C VAL A 108 -5.34 2.41 -5.84
N TYR A 109 -6.35 3.13 -5.36
CA TYR A 109 -6.23 4.35 -4.58
C TYR A 109 -6.97 4.22 -3.25
N ALA A 110 -6.51 4.95 -2.25
CA ALA A 110 -7.18 5.03 -0.95
C ALA A 110 -8.33 6.04 -0.93
N ASP A 111 -8.31 7.03 -1.84
CA ASP A 111 -9.26 8.14 -1.93
C ASP A 111 -10.08 8.08 -3.22
N GLU A 112 -11.35 8.47 -3.14
CA GLU A 112 -12.29 8.51 -4.27
C GLU A 112 -11.83 9.47 -5.37
N ALA A 113 -11.27 10.60 -4.99
CA ALA A 113 -10.79 11.62 -5.92
C ALA A 113 -9.55 11.17 -6.71
N ARG A 114 -8.89 10.07 -6.31
CA ARG A 114 -7.65 9.53 -6.92
C ARG A 114 -6.53 10.57 -7.07
N LYS A 115 -6.51 11.53 -6.14
CA LYS A 115 -5.52 12.62 -6.12
C LYS A 115 -4.23 12.22 -5.43
N THR A 116 -4.31 11.32 -4.45
CA THR A 116 -3.14 10.67 -3.89
C THR A 116 -2.60 9.67 -4.91
N GLY A 117 -1.30 9.50 -4.97
CA GLY A 117 -0.69 8.50 -5.86
C GLY A 117 -1.30 7.11 -5.66
N SER A 118 -1.27 6.27 -6.69
CA SER A 118 -1.74 4.89 -6.58
C SER A 118 -0.94 4.14 -5.52
N LEU A 119 -1.64 3.41 -4.66
CA LEU A 119 -1.00 2.52 -3.66
C LEU A 119 -0.34 1.32 -4.30
N THR A 120 -0.94 0.83 -5.37
CA THR A 120 -0.41 -0.27 -6.18
C THR A 120 -0.88 -0.15 -7.62
N THR A 121 -0.09 -0.72 -8.52
CA THR A 121 -0.42 -0.89 -9.93
C THR A 121 -0.16 -2.33 -10.31
N VAL A 122 -1.16 -2.99 -10.88
CA VAL A 122 -1.04 -4.36 -11.39
C VAL A 122 -1.26 -4.33 -12.90
N THR A 123 -0.30 -4.85 -13.65
CA THR A 123 -0.39 -4.98 -15.10
C THR A 123 -0.49 -6.45 -15.49
N SER A 124 -1.42 -6.77 -16.37
CA SER A 124 -1.61 -8.13 -16.87
C SER A 124 -2.04 -8.13 -18.33
N TYR A 125 -1.85 -9.27 -18.96
CA TYR A 125 -2.34 -9.52 -20.30
C TYR A 125 -3.60 -10.36 -20.24
N LEU A 126 -4.63 -9.95 -20.99
CA LEU A 126 -5.89 -10.65 -21.10
C LEU A 126 -6.10 -11.05 -22.57
N ALA A 127 -6.20 -12.35 -22.82
CA ALA A 127 -6.54 -12.88 -24.12
C ALA A 127 -8.06 -13.03 -24.23
N GLN A 128 -8.58 -12.79 -25.44
CA GLN A 128 -9.98 -13.07 -25.74
C GLN A 128 -10.17 -14.59 -25.69
N GLN A 129 -11.04 -15.05 -24.79
CA GLN A 129 -11.41 -16.44 -24.71
C GLN A 129 -12.52 -16.73 -25.74
N GLN A 130 -12.32 -17.76 -26.54
CA GLN A 130 -13.34 -18.29 -27.45
C GLN A 130 -14.40 -19.08 -26.70
#